data_321b821c076410014866c9a76434a5ac
#
_entry.id   321b821c076410014866c9a76434a5ac
#
_cell.length_a   1.000
_cell.length_b   1.000
_cell.length_c   1.000
_cell.angle_alpha   90.00
_cell.angle_beta   90.00
_cell.angle_gamma   90.00
#
_symmetry.space_group_name_H-M   'P 1'
#
loop_
_entity.id
_entity.type
_entity.pdbx_description
1 polymer ?
#
loop_
_entity_poly.entity_id
_entity_poly.type
_entity_poly.pdbx_seq_one_letter_code
_entity_poly.pdbx_strand_id
1 'polypeptide(L)'
;MLNEAKERLKTEFMTALDGRLLKKTVLSRPKNKNQGKTTLTPFEKNGELFIKSESFTPDNKALQSILTVGQASDLVFAAPDSYKQINLVCEGATLELIISDKGKFRFTGSLVGAKTTALVNGQDKQKHYAITPETDGEFLYLLGITDKQGRIHDKKQAKFRQINKFIEQIEAVSEHLPKDELTVCDLCCGKSYLTFAVYRYFTHHKGIKVKMYGVDLKKDVIDFCRQTADKLGYHGMRFECGDVSAFTPEQKPDLVISLHACDIATDFAIAGAVKSGARVILSTPCCQHELNSQMKCESLSFITDHSILKQKLSTAATDALRALMLEIYGYKVTVCELIDPEETPKNVIIRAVKNKRTGGRAEKIEQYKAACALLGVKPKLATLLPLP
;
A
#
# COMPACT_ATOMS: atom_id res chain seq x y z
N MET A 1 9.97 -10.85 48.42
CA MET A 1 10.61 -9.99 47.40
C MET A 1 10.26 -10.44 45.97
N LEU A 2 10.73 -11.58 45.43
CA LEU A 2 10.44 -11.96 44.01
C LEU A 2 8.95 -12.27 43.78
N ASN A 3 8.27 -12.95 44.72
CA ASN A 3 6.83 -13.21 44.67
C ASN A 3 6.01 -11.94 44.68
N GLU A 4 6.39 -10.95 45.43
CA GLU A 4 5.75 -9.63 45.50
C GLU A 4 5.84 -8.91 44.13
N ALA A 5 7.02 -9.00 43.46
CA ALA A 5 7.18 -8.47 42.12
C ALA A 5 6.31 -9.18 41.11
N LYS A 6 6.17 -10.51 41.22
CA LYS A 6 5.30 -11.32 40.37
C LYS A 6 3.84 -10.95 40.51
N GLU A 7 3.36 -10.85 41.74
CA GLU A 7 1.96 -10.47 42.04
C GLU A 7 1.65 -9.05 41.52
N ARG A 8 2.55 -8.10 41.78
CA ARG A 8 2.38 -6.74 41.28
C ARG A 8 2.36 -6.73 39.74
N LEU A 9 3.28 -7.42 39.07
CA LEU A 9 3.33 -7.50 37.63
C LEU A 9 2.05 -8.09 37.03
N LYS A 10 1.52 -9.16 37.63
CA LYS A 10 0.26 -9.81 37.25
C LYS A 10 -0.91 -8.85 37.42
N THR A 11 -0.98 -8.15 38.53
CA THR A 11 -2.03 -7.15 38.80
C THR A 11 -2.02 -6.01 37.78
N GLU A 12 -0.85 -5.43 37.50
CA GLU A 12 -0.70 -4.35 36.50
C GLU A 12 -1.03 -4.84 35.09
N PHE A 13 -0.63 -6.07 34.74
CA PHE A 13 -0.97 -6.69 33.46
C PHE A 13 -2.49 -6.86 33.31
N MET A 14 -3.16 -7.41 34.31
CA MET A 14 -4.62 -7.58 34.28
C MET A 14 -5.34 -6.24 34.26
N THR A 15 -4.92 -5.28 35.07
CA THR A 15 -5.47 -3.91 35.05
C THR A 15 -5.34 -3.28 33.65
N ALA A 16 -4.18 -3.44 32.99
CA ALA A 16 -3.97 -2.91 31.65
C ALA A 16 -4.81 -3.63 30.58
N LEU A 17 -5.09 -4.93 30.75
CA LEU A 17 -5.97 -5.70 29.84
C LEU A 17 -7.44 -5.30 30.04
N ASP A 18 -7.92 -5.31 31.29
CA ASP A 18 -9.32 -5.01 31.63
C ASP A 18 -9.70 -3.58 31.24
N GLY A 19 -8.77 -2.63 31.42
CA GLY A 19 -8.91 -1.25 30.99
C GLY A 19 -8.72 -1.03 29.47
N ARG A 20 -8.43 -2.08 28.69
CA ARG A 20 -8.07 -2.00 27.25
C ARG A 20 -6.92 -1.00 27.00
N LEU A 21 -5.95 -0.94 27.90
CA LEU A 21 -4.82 -0.01 27.82
C LEU A 21 -3.59 -0.66 27.16
N LEU A 22 -3.46 -1.99 27.26
CA LEU A 22 -2.26 -2.73 26.86
C LEU A 22 -2.14 -2.85 25.35
N LYS A 23 -1.05 -2.33 24.79
CA LYS A 23 -0.65 -2.57 23.39
C LYS A 23 0.11 -3.88 23.24
N LYS A 24 1.08 -4.13 24.12
CA LYS A 24 1.88 -5.36 24.12
C LYS A 24 2.65 -5.50 25.44
N THR A 25 2.98 -6.74 25.79
CA THR A 25 3.96 -7.06 26.83
C THR A 25 5.22 -7.63 26.18
N VAL A 26 6.38 -7.16 26.58
CA VAL A 26 7.67 -7.57 26.03
C VAL A 26 8.50 -8.20 27.13
N LEU A 27 8.81 -9.48 27.00
CA LEU A 27 9.68 -10.24 27.85
C LEU A 27 11.06 -10.32 27.18
N SER A 28 12.08 -9.73 27.79
CA SER A 28 13.42 -9.60 27.19
C SER A 28 14.51 -9.91 28.21
N ARG A 29 15.76 -10.00 27.73
CA ARG A 29 16.92 -10.43 28.50
C ARG A 29 16.67 -11.79 29.18
N PRO A 30 16.47 -12.87 28.41
CA PRO A 30 16.23 -14.18 28.98
C PRO A 30 17.41 -14.63 29.84
N LYS A 31 17.14 -15.36 30.92
CA LYS A 31 18.16 -15.95 31.79
C LYS A 31 18.80 -17.20 31.17
N ASN A 32 18.03 -17.87 30.31
CA ASN A 32 18.51 -19.02 29.53
C ASN A 32 18.92 -18.57 28.12
N LYS A 33 20.16 -18.91 27.69
CA LYS A 33 20.67 -18.57 26.35
C LYS A 33 19.92 -19.23 25.21
N ASN A 34 19.18 -20.31 25.48
CA ASN A 34 18.35 -21.02 24.49
C ASN A 34 16.93 -20.40 24.34
N GLN A 35 16.62 -19.34 25.07
CA GLN A 35 15.34 -18.65 25.03
C GLN A 35 15.52 -17.28 24.42
N GLY A 36 14.65 -16.91 23.49
CA GLY A 36 14.65 -15.59 22.89
C GLY A 36 13.71 -14.61 23.58
N LYS A 37 13.59 -13.45 23.02
CA LYS A 37 12.60 -12.46 23.41
C LYS A 37 11.20 -12.99 23.11
N THR A 38 10.24 -12.76 24.03
CA THR A 38 8.83 -13.09 23.82
C THR A 38 7.99 -11.80 23.84
N THR A 39 7.07 -11.68 22.91
CA THR A 39 6.11 -10.56 22.83
C THR A 39 4.70 -11.12 22.95
N LEU A 40 3.89 -10.51 23.83
CA LEU A 40 2.49 -10.83 24.03
C LEU A 40 1.67 -9.64 23.53
N THR A 41 0.76 -9.87 22.59
CA THR A 41 -0.06 -8.82 22.00
C THR A 41 -1.55 -9.17 22.17
N PRO A 42 -2.34 -8.36 22.88
CA PRO A 42 -3.77 -8.60 23.03
C PRO A 42 -4.50 -8.36 21.72
N PHE A 43 -5.49 -9.20 21.44
CA PHE A 43 -6.41 -9.05 20.32
C PHE A 43 -7.79 -9.60 20.65
N GLU A 44 -8.80 -9.13 19.94
CA GLU A 44 -10.17 -9.62 20.10
C GLU A 44 -10.56 -10.52 18.91
N LYS A 45 -11.21 -11.64 19.18
CA LYS A 45 -11.77 -12.54 18.17
C LYS A 45 -13.16 -13.00 18.62
N ASN A 46 -14.18 -12.78 17.80
CA ASN A 46 -15.58 -13.11 18.08
C ASN A 46 -16.10 -12.51 19.42
N GLY A 47 -15.65 -11.32 19.79
CA GLY A 47 -16.03 -10.66 21.04
C GLY A 47 -15.28 -11.15 22.29
N GLU A 48 -14.37 -12.10 22.15
CA GLU A 48 -13.51 -12.62 23.21
C GLU A 48 -12.09 -12.13 23.09
N LEU A 49 -11.44 -11.85 24.23
CA LEU A 49 -10.07 -11.38 24.31
C LEU A 49 -9.08 -12.55 24.34
N PHE A 50 -8.12 -12.52 23.42
CA PHE A 50 -7.01 -13.44 23.34
C PHE A 50 -5.68 -12.71 23.34
N ILE A 51 -4.59 -13.43 23.59
CA ILE A 51 -3.23 -12.91 23.55
C ILE A 51 -2.40 -13.71 22.54
N LYS A 52 -1.90 -13.06 21.52
CA LYS A 52 -0.90 -13.64 20.62
C LYS A 52 0.46 -13.62 21.32
N SER A 53 1.05 -14.77 21.52
CA SER A 53 2.43 -14.94 22.00
C SER A 53 3.34 -15.21 20.81
N GLU A 54 4.41 -14.45 20.69
CA GLU A 54 5.43 -14.61 19.67
C GLU A 54 6.81 -14.61 20.33
N SER A 55 7.53 -15.71 20.20
CA SER A 55 8.89 -15.88 20.73
C SER A 55 9.85 -16.32 19.63
N PHE A 56 11.12 -15.91 19.76
CA PHE A 56 12.17 -16.30 18.84
C PHE A 56 13.12 -17.30 19.51
N THR A 57 13.46 -18.36 18.79
CA THR A 57 14.51 -19.30 19.21
C THR A 57 15.89 -18.73 18.85
N PRO A 58 17.00 -19.28 19.41
CA PRO A 58 18.36 -18.81 19.09
C PRO A 58 18.73 -18.94 17.61
N ASP A 59 18.14 -19.90 16.89
CA ASP A 59 18.25 -20.07 15.44
C ASP A 59 17.26 -19.20 14.63
N ASN A 60 16.71 -18.17 15.29
CA ASN A 60 15.84 -17.14 14.72
C ASN A 60 14.49 -17.67 14.15
N LYS A 61 14.01 -18.83 14.60
CA LYS A 61 12.68 -19.31 14.27
C LYS A 61 11.64 -18.64 15.15
N ALA A 62 10.58 -18.12 14.54
CA ALA A 62 9.44 -17.56 15.25
C ALA A 62 8.48 -18.67 15.69
N LEU A 63 8.24 -18.78 17.00
CA LEU A 63 7.20 -19.62 17.57
C LEU A 63 6.02 -18.75 17.94
N GLN A 64 4.85 -19.05 17.39
CA GLN A 64 3.62 -18.30 17.65
C GLN A 64 2.57 -19.20 18.30
N SER A 65 1.87 -18.67 19.28
CA SER A 65 0.73 -19.32 19.92
C SER A 65 -0.35 -18.31 20.30
N ILE A 66 -1.59 -18.77 20.38
CA ILE A 66 -2.72 -17.98 20.86
C ILE A 66 -3.02 -18.48 22.28
N LEU A 67 -3.04 -17.56 23.21
CA LEU A 67 -3.30 -17.80 24.63
C LEU A 67 -4.63 -17.20 25.02
N THR A 68 -5.35 -17.84 25.96
CA THR A 68 -6.42 -17.20 26.69
C THR A 68 -5.85 -16.15 27.64
N VAL A 69 -6.68 -15.23 28.14
CA VAL A 69 -6.27 -14.22 29.14
C VAL A 69 -5.66 -14.89 30.36
N GLY A 70 -6.24 -16.00 30.85
CA GLY A 70 -5.72 -16.75 31.98
C GLY A 70 -4.32 -17.31 31.73
N GLN A 71 -4.13 -18.00 30.59
CA GLN A 71 -2.82 -18.55 30.20
C GLN A 71 -1.75 -17.45 30.06
N ALA A 72 -2.11 -16.30 29.49
CA ALA A 72 -1.20 -15.17 29.37
C ALA A 72 -0.86 -14.55 30.73
N SER A 73 -1.85 -14.45 31.62
CA SER A 73 -1.66 -13.98 33.00
C SER A 73 -0.67 -14.89 33.78
N ASP A 74 -0.82 -16.20 33.65
CA ASP A 74 0.09 -17.16 34.29
C ASP A 74 1.51 -17.10 33.71
N LEU A 75 1.62 -16.92 32.39
CA LEU A 75 2.90 -16.72 31.72
C LEU A 75 3.59 -15.43 32.20
N VAL A 76 2.84 -14.32 32.33
CA VAL A 76 3.37 -13.05 32.83
C VAL A 76 3.77 -13.15 34.30
N PHE A 77 3.00 -13.87 35.13
CA PHE A 77 3.35 -14.15 36.51
C PHE A 77 4.66 -14.94 36.64
N ALA A 78 4.85 -15.95 35.78
CA ALA A 78 6.08 -16.75 35.75
C ALA A 78 7.27 -16.06 35.06
N ALA A 79 7.04 -15.02 34.27
CA ALA A 79 8.06 -14.37 33.45
C ALA A 79 9.30 -13.89 34.23
N PRO A 80 9.20 -13.37 35.48
CA PRO A 80 10.36 -12.98 36.28
C PRO A 80 11.34 -14.13 36.61
N ASP A 81 10.91 -15.40 36.49
CA ASP A 81 11.80 -16.55 36.67
C ASP A 81 12.73 -16.76 35.47
N SER A 82 12.24 -16.40 34.28
CA SER A 82 12.90 -16.67 33.00
C SER A 82 13.51 -15.43 32.33
N TYR A 83 13.05 -14.25 32.66
CA TYR A 83 13.47 -12.98 32.04
C TYR A 83 13.94 -11.97 33.08
N LYS A 84 14.91 -11.14 32.70
CA LYS A 84 15.44 -10.06 33.55
C LYS A 84 14.76 -8.70 33.29
N GLN A 85 13.98 -8.58 32.20
CA GLN A 85 13.30 -7.35 31.85
C GLN A 85 11.93 -7.63 31.25
N ILE A 86 10.89 -7.03 31.83
CA ILE A 86 9.51 -7.17 31.40
C ILE A 86 8.91 -5.75 31.24
N ASN A 87 8.37 -5.45 30.07
CA ASN A 87 7.74 -4.16 29.76
C ASN A 87 6.26 -4.37 29.43
N LEU A 88 5.37 -3.67 30.14
CA LEU A 88 3.97 -3.47 29.78
C LEU A 88 3.89 -2.15 29.01
N VAL A 89 3.63 -2.22 27.72
CA VAL A 89 3.59 -1.05 26.82
C VAL A 89 2.13 -0.70 26.55
N CYS A 90 1.70 0.46 26.97
CA CYS A 90 0.37 1.02 26.76
C CYS A 90 0.42 2.27 25.86
N GLU A 91 -0.74 2.78 25.45
CA GLU A 91 -0.81 4.08 24.79
C GLU A 91 -0.53 5.19 25.81
N GLY A 92 0.54 5.95 25.60
CA GLY A 92 0.93 7.07 26.47
C GLY A 92 1.62 6.68 27.78
N ALA A 93 1.81 5.37 28.07
CA ALA A 93 2.45 4.92 29.30
C ALA A 93 3.22 3.61 29.11
N THR A 94 4.23 3.39 29.93
CA THR A 94 4.98 2.12 29.96
C THR A 94 5.37 1.81 31.41
N LEU A 95 5.15 0.56 31.83
CA LEU A 95 5.66 0.01 33.08
C LEU A 95 6.74 -1.00 32.77
N GLU A 96 7.90 -0.86 33.38
CA GLU A 96 9.04 -1.77 33.22
C GLU A 96 9.41 -2.40 34.56
N LEU A 97 9.58 -3.72 34.55
CA LEU A 97 10.20 -4.48 35.63
C LEU A 97 11.61 -4.92 35.21
N ILE A 98 12.61 -4.52 35.97
CA ILE A 98 14.00 -4.95 35.81
C ILE A 98 14.42 -5.81 37.00
N ILE A 99 15.05 -6.96 36.72
CA ILE A 99 15.57 -7.91 37.70
C ILE A 99 17.08 -8.02 37.53
N SER A 100 17.84 -7.71 38.56
CA SER A 100 19.30 -7.86 38.58
C SER A 100 19.73 -9.31 38.73
N ASP A 101 21.00 -9.62 38.42
CA ASP A 101 21.57 -10.94 38.62
C ASP A 101 21.57 -11.36 40.09
N LYS A 102 21.55 -10.41 41.02
CA LYS A 102 21.44 -10.64 42.47
C LYS A 102 20.00 -10.79 42.98
N GLY A 103 19.02 -10.92 42.08
CA GLY A 103 17.60 -11.08 42.42
C GLY A 103 16.90 -9.83 42.96
N LYS A 104 17.55 -8.67 42.99
CA LYS A 104 16.90 -7.40 43.30
C LYS A 104 16.06 -6.97 42.12
N PHE A 105 14.86 -6.44 42.38
CA PHE A 105 13.95 -5.96 41.33
C PHE A 105 13.65 -4.47 41.50
N ARG A 106 13.28 -3.81 40.40
CA ARG A 106 12.84 -2.42 40.37
C ARG A 106 11.75 -2.27 39.31
N PHE A 107 10.63 -1.63 39.67
CA PHE A 107 9.65 -1.10 38.76
C PHE A 107 10.03 0.33 38.37
N THR A 108 9.96 0.61 37.06
CA THR A 108 10.20 1.94 36.49
C THR A 108 9.01 2.30 35.59
N GLY A 109 8.57 3.55 35.64
CA GLY A 109 7.35 4.00 34.95
C GLY A 109 6.08 3.66 35.70
N SER A 110 4.95 3.93 35.08
CA SER A 110 3.61 3.73 35.61
C SER A 110 2.62 3.59 34.47
N LEU A 111 1.48 2.98 34.74
CA LEU A 111 0.32 2.95 33.84
C LEU A 111 -0.60 4.17 34.05
N VAL A 112 -0.30 5.05 35.00
CA VAL A 112 -1.04 6.30 35.22
C VAL A 112 -0.92 7.18 33.96
N GLY A 113 -2.07 7.60 33.41
CA GLY A 113 -2.13 8.38 32.17
C GLY A 113 -2.16 7.54 30.88
N ALA A 114 -2.17 6.20 30.99
CA ALA A 114 -2.43 5.34 29.86
C ALA A 114 -3.81 5.63 29.25
N LYS A 115 -3.87 5.66 27.91
CA LYS A 115 -5.11 5.87 27.16
C LYS A 115 -5.66 4.54 26.67
N THR A 116 -6.98 4.44 26.58
CA THR A 116 -7.64 3.28 25.99
C THR A 116 -7.13 3.07 24.56
N THR A 117 -6.69 1.85 24.28
CA THR A 117 -6.22 1.45 22.94
C THR A 117 -7.30 0.61 22.29
N ALA A 118 -7.68 0.93 21.05
CA ALA A 118 -8.49 0.02 20.29
C ALA A 118 -7.69 -1.28 20.09
N LEU A 119 -8.19 -2.40 20.63
CA LEU A 119 -7.59 -3.71 20.41
C LEU A 119 -7.64 -4.00 18.91
N VAL A 120 -6.51 -4.29 18.34
CA VAL A 120 -6.44 -4.72 16.94
C VAL A 120 -7.08 -6.10 16.88
N ASN A 121 -8.22 -6.24 16.21
CA ASN A 121 -8.81 -7.54 15.93
C ASN A 121 -7.74 -8.44 15.32
N GLY A 122 -7.44 -9.54 15.99
CA GLY A 122 -6.34 -10.40 15.63
C GLY A 122 -6.49 -10.94 14.22
N GLN A 123 -5.46 -10.74 13.45
CA GLN A 123 -5.19 -11.27 12.10
C GLN A 123 -6.12 -10.85 10.96
N ASP A 124 -7.37 -10.47 11.21
CA ASP A 124 -8.17 -9.72 10.28
C ASP A 124 -8.30 -8.28 10.81
N LYS A 125 -7.44 -7.38 10.37
CA LYS A 125 -7.94 -6.05 10.06
C LYS A 125 -9.12 -6.34 9.14
N GLN A 126 -10.35 -6.18 9.62
CA GLN A 126 -11.49 -6.09 8.68
C GLN A 126 -11.05 -5.00 7.72
N LYS A 127 -10.63 -5.46 6.53
CA LYS A 127 -10.26 -4.54 5.47
C LYS A 127 -11.55 -3.84 5.15
N HIS A 128 -11.71 -2.60 5.59
CA HIS A 128 -12.85 -1.78 5.21
C HIS A 128 -12.70 -1.50 3.73
N TYR A 129 -13.26 -2.42 2.94
CA TYR A 129 -13.32 -2.26 1.50
C TYR A 129 -14.34 -1.18 1.16
N ALA A 130 -13.96 -0.25 0.31
CA ALA A 130 -14.86 0.79 -0.19
C ALA A 130 -15.93 0.20 -1.13
N ILE A 131 -15.56 -0.82 -1.90
CA ILE A 131 -16.45 -1.57 -2.80
C ILE A 131 -16.70 -2.94 -2.19
N THR A 132 -17.96 -3.26 -1.82
CA THR A 132 -18.31 -4.52 -1.18
C THR A 132 -19.52 -5.18 -1.86
N PRO A 133 -19.73 -6.51 -1.71
CA PRO A 133 -20.92 -7.16 -2.24
C PRO A 133 -22.23 -6.61 -1.67
N GLU A 134 -22.22 -6.11 -0.43
CA GLU A 134 -23.40 -5.58 0.26
C GLU A 134 -23.85 -4.23 -0.34
N THR A 135 -22.89 -3.39 -0.70
CA THR A 135 -23.16 -2.02 -1.23
C THR A 135 -23.12 -1.95 -2.75
N ASP A 136 -22.38 -2.87 -3.40
CA ASP A 136 -22.04 -2.81 -4.82
C ASP A 136 -22.32 -4.13 -5.55
N GLY A 137 -23.26 -4.95 -5.03
CA GLY A 137 -23.52 -6.31 -5.52
C GLY A 137 -23.83 -6.39 -7.00
N GLU A 138 -24.72 -5.54 -7.52
CA GLU A 138 -25.06 -5.49 -8.96
C GLU A 138 -23.83 -5.15 -9.82
N PHE A 139 -23.07 -4.14 -9.41
CA PHE A 139 -21.83 -3.74 -10.07
C PHE A 139 -20.82 -4.89 -10.13
N LEU A 140 -20.58 -5.56 -9.01
CA LEU A 140 -19.64 -6.69 -8.94
C LEU A 140 -20.13 -7.90 -9.73
N TYR A 141 -21.44 -8.13 -9.76
CA TYR A 141 -22.06 -9.19 -10.56
C TYR A 141 -21.90 -8.94 -12.07
N LEU A 142 -22.19 -7.73 -12.54
CA LEU A 142 -22.06 -7.37 -13.95
C LEU A 142 -20.59 -7.41 -14.43
N LEU A 143 -19.65 -7.18 -13.54
CA LEU A 143 -18.20 -7.37 -13.81
C LEU A 143 -17.77 -8.86 -13.71
N GLY A 144 -18.67 -9.77 -13.36
CA GLY A 144 -18.38 -11.19 -13.20
C GLY A 144 -17.43 -11.49 -12.02
N ILE A 145 -17.47 -10.67 -10.98
CA ILE A 145 -16.69 -10.83 -9.76
C ILE A 145 -17.47 -11.65 -8.72
N THR A 146 -18.79 -11.41 -8.62
CA THR A 146 -19.69 -12.15 -7.76
C THR A 146 -20.72 -12.96 -8.56
N ASP A 147 -21.32 -13.93 -7.90
CA ASP A 147 -22.56 -14.57 -8.36
C ASP A 147 -23.79 -13.68 -8.03
N LYS A 148 -25.00 -14.16 -8.40
CA LYS A 148 -26.27 -13.47 -8.14
C LYS A 148 -26.58 -13.32 -6.65
N GLN A 149 -26.00 -14.14 -5.79
CA GLN A 149 -26.15 -14.12 -4.34
C GLN A 149 -25.11 -13.20 -3.66
N GLY A 150 -24.26 -12.54 -4.43
CA GLY A 150 -23.19 -11.65 -3.91
C GLY A 150 -21.93 -12.38 -3.45
N ARG A 151 -21.83 -13.72 -3.63
CA ARG A 151 -20.61 -14.45 -3.27
C ARG A 151 -19.52 -14.20 -4.31
N ILE A 152 -18.33 -13.78 -3.85
CA ILE A 152 -17.16 -13.56 -4.71
C ILE A 152 -16.66 -14.92 -5.23
N HIS A 153 -16.52 -15.05 -6.54
CA HIS A 153 -15.97 -16.26 -7.14
C HIS A 153 -14.52 -16.49 -6.70
N ASP A 154 -14.14 -17.72 -6.36
CA ASP A 154 -12.81 -18.07 -5.86
C ASP A 154 -11.69 -17.56 -6.78
N LYS A 155 -11.85 -17.72 -8.10
CA LYS A 155 -10.90 -17.23 -9.12
C LYS A 155 -10.87 -15.69 -9.26
N LYS A 156 -11.77 -14.97 -8.62
CA LYS A 156 -11.89 -13.50 -8.69
C LYS A 156 -11.50 -12.79 -7.39
N GLN A 157 -11.13 -13.52 -6.35
CA GLN A 157 -10.70 -12.97 -5.06
C GLN A 157 -9.53 -11.97 -5.22
N ALA A 158 -8.51 -12.32 -5.99
CA ALA A 158 -7.39 -11.42 -6.28
C ALA A 158 -7.84 -10.15 -6.99
N LYS A 159 -8.78 -10.27 -7.96
CA LYS A 159 -9.34 -9.12 -8.68
C LYS A 159 -10.15 -8.20 -7.77
N PHE A 160 -10.96 -8.76 -6.89
CA PHE A 160 -11.72 -8.01 -5.90
C PHE A 160 -10.78 -7.24 -4.95
N ARG A 161 -9.73 -7.89 -4.45
CA ARG A 161 -8.70 -7.21 -3.62
C ARG A 161 -8.00 -6.11 -4.40
N GLN A 162 -7.64 -6.35 -5.67
CA GLN A 162 -7.00 -5.34 -6.53
C GLN A 162 -7.86 -4.09 -6.69
N ILE A 163 -9.17 -4.25 -6.92
CA ILE A 163 -10.12 -3.13 -7.01
C ILE A 163 -10.07 -2.29 -5.73
N ASN A 164 -10.24 -2.91 -4.58
CA ASN A 164 -10.27 -2.17 -3.32
C ASN A 164 -8.93 -1.52 -2.97
N LYS A 165 -7.82 -2.20 -3.24
CA LYS A 165 -6.49 -1.62 -3.07
C LYS A 165 -6.25 -0.41 -3.98
N PHE A 166 -6.78 -0.44 -5.21
CA PHE A 166 -6.71 0.70 -6.08
C PHE A 166 -7.58 1.86 -5.60
N ILE A 167 -8.78 1.59 -5.08
CA ILE A 167 -9.62 2.62 -4.45
C ILE A 167 -8.93 3.25 -3.23
N GLU A 168 -8.18 2.49 -2.42
CA GLU A 168 -7.34 3.07 -1.35
C GLU A 168 -6.33 4.10 -1.90
N GLN A 169 -5.74 3.86 -3.10
CA GLN A 169 -4.84 4.83 -3.74
C GLN A 169 -5.58 6.07 -4.23
N ILE A 170 -6.81 5.90 -4.72
CA ILE A 170 -7.70 7.02 -5.10
C ILE A 170 -8.07 7.84 -3.86
N GLU A 171 -8.44 7.21 -2.75
CA GLU A 171 -8.75 7.89 -1.49
C GLU A 171 -7.57 8.74 -0.99
N ALA A 172 -6.37 8.20 -1.06
CA ALA A 172 -5.15 8.87 -0.63
C ALA A 172 -4.83 10.17 -1.41
N VAL A 173 -5.46 10.39 -2.57
CA VAL A 173 -5.30 11.60 -3.39
C VAL A 173 -6.59 12.40 -3.53
N SER A 174 -7.70 11.94 -2.98
CA SER A 174 -9.03 12.52 -3.18
C SER A 174 -9.14 13.96 -2.67
N GLU A 175 -8.37 14.35 -1.66
CA GLU A 175 -8.33 15.73 -1.15
C GLU A 175 -7.79 16.76 -2.19
N HIS A 176 -7.05 16.28 -3.20
CA HIS A 176 -6.49 17.09 -4.27
C HIS A 176 -7.39 17.19 -5.50
N LEU A 177 -8.54 16.50 -5.48
CA LEU A 177 -9.49 16.44 -6.58
C LEU A 177 -10.72 17.33 -6.32
N PRO A 178 -11.42 17.83 -7.37
CA PRO A 178 -12.67 18.53 -7.22
C PRO A 178 -13.75 17.70 -6.52
N LYS A 179 -14.65 18.36 -5.79
CA LYS A 179 -15.73 17.71 -5.03
C LYS A 179 -17.09 17.73 -5.71
N ASP A 180 -17.25 18.53 -6.76
CA ASP A 180 -18.54 18.71 -7.45
C ASP A 180 -18.60 17.95 -8.77
N GLU A 181 -17.63 18.20 -9.65
CA GLU A 181 -17.50 17.55 -10.96
C GLU A 181 -16.04 17.19 -11.21
N LEU A 182 -15.79 15.96 -11.66
CA LEU A 182 -14.47 15.39 -11.85
C LEU A 182 -14.29 14.90 -13.29
N THR A 183 -13.22 15.33 -13.96
CA THR A 183 -12.80 14.79 -15.25
C THR A 183 -11.66 13.79 -15.09
N VAL A 184 -11.92 12.54 -15.50
CA VAL A 184 -10.97 11.43 -15.39
C VAL A 184 -10.63 10.90 -16.78
N CYS A 185 -9.33 10.65 -17.05
CA CYS A 185 -8.88 9.94 -18.24
C CYS A 185 -8.16 8.66 -17.82
N ASP A 186 -8.56 7.53 -18.40
CA ASP A 186 -7.87 6.25 -18.27
C ASP A 186 -7.21 5.88 -19.60
N LEU A 187 -5.90 5.98 -19.62
CA LEU A 187 -5.08 5.80 -20.80
C LEU A 187 -4.52 4.38 -20.86
N CYS A 188 -4.78 3.65 -21.96
CA CYS A 188 -4.57 2.20 -22.10
C CYS A 188 -5.47 1.42 -21.12
N CYS A 189 -6.78 1.72 -21.15
CA CYS A 189 -7.72 1.28 -20.11
C CYS A 189 -7.97 -0.24 -20.09
N GLY A 190 -7.63 -0.99 -21.12
CA GLY A 190 -7.90 -2.41 -21.21
C GLY A 190 -9.38 -2.73 -20.97
N LYS A 191 -9.70 -3.81 -20.24
CA LYS A 191 -11.08 -4.16 -19.87
C LYS A 191 -11.68 -3.27 -18.77
N SER A 192 -10.99 -2.24 -18.35
CA SER A 192 -11.46 -1.14 -17.49
C SER A 192 -12.09 -1.54 -16.13
N TYR A 193 -11.79 -2.70 -15.58
CA TYR A 193 -12.38 -3.11 -14.29
C TYR A 193 -12.11 -2.09 -13.17
N LEU A 194 -10.87 -1.56 -13.12
CA LEU A 194 -10.49 -0.55 -12.13
C LEU A 194 -11.10 0.81 -12.47
N THR A 195 -11.23 1.15 -13.75
CA THR A 195 -11.86 2.36 -14.22
C THR A 195 -13.34 2.42 -13.83
N PHE A 196 -14.07 1.30 -14.04
CA PHE A 196 -15.46 1.16 -13.58
C PHE A 196 -15.59 1.31 -12.07
N ALA A 197 -14.65 0.74 -11.30
CA ALA A 197 -14.64 0.88 -9.86
C ALA A 197 -14.39 2.32 -9.41
N VAL A 198 -13.50 3.06 -10.07
CA VAL A 198 -13.24 4.49 -9.80
C VAL A 198 -14.49 5.32 -10.11
N TYR A 199 -15.16 5.07 -11.25
CA TYR A 199 -16.40 5.75 -11.58
C TYR A 199 -17.47 5.49 -10.54
N ARG A 200 -17.68 4.21 -10.16
CA ARG A 200 -18.62 3.79 -9.10
C ARG A 200 -18.32 4.49 -7.78
N TYR A 201 -17.05 4.48 -7.37
CA TYR A 201 -16.61 5.10 -6.13
C TYR A 201 -16.95 6.59 -6.07
N PHE A 202 -16.58 7.35 -7.10
CA PHE A 202 -16.85 8.79 -7.08
C PHE A 202 -18.34 9.11 -7.22
N THR A 203 -19.09 8.40 -8.09
CA THR A 203 -20.49 8.71 -8.32
C THR A 203 -21.40 8.23 -7.19
N HIS A 204 -21.23 7.00 -6.69
CA HIS A 204 -22.13 6.39 -5.72
C HIS A 204 -21.68 6.60 -4.28
N HIS A 205 -20.38 6.46 -3.99
CA HIS A 205 -19.89 6.59 -2.61
C HIS A 205 -19.56 8.03 -2.23
N LYS A 206 -19.15 8.88 -3.19
CA LYS A 206 -18.81 10.29 -2.93
C LYS A 206 -19.85 11.28 -3.45
N GLY A 207 -20.81 10.87 -4.27
CA GLY A 207 -21.84 11.74 -4.84
C GLY A 207 -21.31 12.79 -5.84
N ILE A 208 -20.12 12.55 -6.43
CA ILE A 208 -19.44 13.47 -7.34
C ILE A 208 -19.87 13.15 -8.78
N LYS A 209 -20.18 14.16 -9.58
CA LYS A 209 -20.38 13.99 -11.02
C LYS A 209 -19.06 13.67 -11.71
N VAL A 210 -19.03 12.61 -12.52
CA VAL A 210 -17.82 12.17 -13.20
C VAL A 210 -18.00 12.15 -14.70
N LYS A 211 -17.08 12.80 -15.40
CA LYS A 211 -16.84 12.64 -16.85
C LYS A 211 -15.59 11.80 -17.01
N MET A 212 -15.73 10.57 -17.52
CA MET A 212 -14.64 9.62 -17.61
C MET A 212 -14.41 9.21 -19.07
N TYR A 213 -13.16 9.30 -19.51
CA TYR A 213 -12.72 8.94 -20.85
C TYR A 213 -11.74 7.77 -20.76
N GLY A 214 -12.10 6.65 -21.37
CA GLY A 214 -11.23 5.47 -21.49
C GLY A 214 -10.70 5.36 -22.93
N VAL A 215 -9.39 5.16 -23.10
CA VAL A 215 -8.75 5.02 -24.39
C VAL A 215 -7.94 3.72 -24.45
N ASP A 216 -8.12 2.95 -25.52
CA ASP A 216 -7.34 1.76 -25.80
C ASP A 216 -7.25 1.51 -27.31
N LEU A 217 -6.15 0.87 -27.76
CA LEU A 217 -5.95 0.52 -29.17
C LEU A 217 -6.88 -0.58 -29.68
N LYS A 218 -7.35 -1.44 -28.77
CA LYS A 218 -8.09 -2.66 -29.11
C LYS A 218 -9.58 -2.40 -29.21
N LYS A 219 -10.12 -2.49 -30.42
CA LYS A 219 -11.55 -2.25 -30.69
C LYS A 219 -12.47 -3.18 -29.88
N ASP A 220 -12.17 -4.46 -29.80
CA ASP A 220 -12.95 -5.45 -29.07
C ASP A 220 -13.03 -5.14 -27.57
N VAL A 221 -11.95 -4.61 -27.00
CA VAL A 221 -11.87 -4.16 -25.61
C VAL A 221 -12.76 -2.92 -25.40
N ILE A 222 -12.69 -1.95 -26.29
CA ILE A 222 -13.51 -0.73 -26.23
C ILE A 222 -15.00 -1.06 -26.40
N ASP A 223 -15.35 -1.96 -27.32
CA ASP A 223 -16.73 -2.38 -27.52
C ASP A 223 -17.27 -3.10 -26.24
N PHE A 224 -16.46 -3.93 -25.60
CA PHE A 224 -16.78 -4.53 -24.30
C PHE A 224 -17.03 -3.46 -23.21
N CYS A 225 -16.16 -2.45 -23.14
CA CYS A 225 -16.29 -1.38 -22.14
C CYS A 225 -17.56 -0.55 -22.36
N ARG A 226 -17.90 -0.20 -23.61
CA ARG A 226 -19.14 0.52 -23.95
C ARG A 226 -20.37 -0.29 -23.52
N GLN A 227 -20.45 -1.55 -23.91
CA GLN A 227 -21.57 -2.43 -23.51
C GLN A 227 -21.68 -2.58 -22.00
N THR A 228 -20.55 -2.63 -21.29
CA THR A 228 -20.54 -2.73 -19.83
C THR A 228 -21.01 -1.43 -19.19
N ALA A 229 -20.57 -0.28 -19.69
CA ALA A 229 -21.02 1.04 -19.22
C ALA A 229 -22.55 1.20 -19.42
N ASP A 230 -23.07 0.81 -20.59
CA ASP A 230 -24.50 0.88 -20.90
C ASP A 230 -25.32 0.00 -19.95
N LYS A 231 -24.87 -1.25 -19.69
CA LYS A 231 -25.54 -2.18 -18.74
C LYS A 231 -25.53 -1.65 -17.32
N LEU A 232 -24.48 -0.92 -16.91
CA LEU A 232 -24.37 -0.31 -15.60
C LEU A 232 -25.09 1.05 -15.49
N GLY A 233 -25.61 1.60 -16.60
CA GLY A 233 -26.20 2.94 -16.64
C GLY A 233 -25.18 4.06 -16.39
N TYR A 234 -23.91 3.86 -16.73
CA TYR A 234 -22.82 4.81 -16.47
C TYR A 234 -22.68 5.81 -17.63
N HIS A 235 -23.65 6.70 -17.78
CA HIS A 235 -23.75 7.67 -18.89
C HIS A 235 -22.62 8.73 -18.92
N GLY A 236 -21.87 8.88 -17.82
CA GLY A 236 -20.70 9.77 -17.76
C GLY A 236 -19.40 9.13 -18.27
N MET A 237 -19.44 7.84 -18.69
CA MET A 237 -18.28 7.14 -19.24
C MET A 237 -18.31 7.15 -20.76
N ARG A 238 -17.19 7.47 -21.37
CA ARG A 238 -16.96 7.42 -22.82
C ARG A 238 -15.73 6.61 -23.11
N PHE A 239 -15.80 5.75 -24.11
CA PHE A 239 -14.68 4.90 -24.51
C PHE A 239 -14.34 5.11 -25.99
N GLU A 240 -13.05 5.35 -26.28
CA GLU A 240 -12.55 5.64 -27.60
C GLU A 240 -11.46 4.63 -28.01
N CYS A 241 -11.58 4.10 -29.22
CA CYS A 241 -10.55 3.28 -29.81
C CYS A 241 -9.51 4.20 -30.47
N GLY A 242 -8.31 4.26 -29.88
CA GLY A 242 -7.28 5.18 -30.37
C GLY A 242 -5.91 4.93 -29.74
N ASP A 243 -4.90 5.54 -30.34
CA ASP A 243 -3.53 5.51 -29.84
C ASP A 243 -3.37 6.59 -28.75
N VAL A 244 -2.88 6.19 -27.59
CA VAL A 244 -2.60 7.11 -26.46
C VAL A 244 -1.62 8.22 -26.84
N SER A 245 -0.74 7.97 -27.82
CA SER A 245 0.23 8.97 -28.29
C SER A 245 -0.40 10.16 -29.02
N ALA A 246 -1.58 9.95 -29.61
CA ALA A 246 -2.35 10.94 -30.33
C ALA A 246 -3.56 11.48 -29.55
N PHE A 247 -3.85 10.87 -28.41
CA PHE A 247 -5.01 11.27 -27.60
C PHE A 247 -4.82 12.63 -26.94
N THR A 248 -5.80 13.51 -27.16
CA THR A 248 -5.89 14.81 -26.50
C THR A 248 -7.26 14.91 -25.83
N PRO A 249 -7.34 15.06 -24.51
CA PRO A 249 -8.62 15.18 -23.84
C PRO A 249 -9.34 16.47 -24.23
N GLU A 250 -10.66 16.40 -24.43
CA GLU A 250 -11.52 17.56 -24.72
C GLU A 250 -11.48 18.62 -23.61
N GLN A 251 -11.26 18.17 -22.38
CA GLN A 251 -11.18 19.02 -21.19
C GLN A 251 -9.93 18.66 -20.40
N LYS A 252 -9.42 19.65 -19.66
CA LYS A 252 -8.29 19.41 -18.74
C LYS A 252 -8.67 18.34 -17.72
N PRO A 253 -7.94 17.20 -17.64
CA PRO A 253 -8.25 16.15 -16.68
C PRO A 253 -7.84 16.55 -15.25
N ASP A 254 -8.66 16.21 -14.30
CA ASP A 254 -8.30 16.31 -12.88
C ASP A 254 -7.50 15.09 -12.45
N LEU A 255 -7.88 13.91 -12.95
CA LEU A 255 -7.22 12.64 -12.68
C LEU A 255 -6.89 11.92 -13.98
N VAL A 256 -5.64 11.52 -14.15
CA VAL A 256 -5.21 10.59 -15.21
C VAL A 256 -4.77 9.28 -14.59
N ILE A 257 -5.31 8.19 -15.12
CA ILE A 257 -5.02 6.82 -14.73
C ILE A 257 -4.35 6.12 -15.91
N SER A 258 -3.32 5.32 -15.65
CA SER A 258 -2.68 4.46 -16.66
C SER A 258 -2.17 3.20 -15.98
N LEU A 259 -2.99 2.13 -16.00
CA LEU A 259 -2.73 0.91 -15.22
C LEU A 259 -2.20 -0.26 -16.06
N HIS A 260 -2.40 -0.23 -17.36
CA HIS A 260 -2.07 -1.34 -18.27
C HIS A 260 -1.23 -0.91 -19.48
N ALA A 261 -0.69 0.30 -19.44
CA ALA A 261 0.25 0.77 -20.46
C ALA A 261 1.57 0.01 -20.35
N CYS A 262 1.97 -0.66 -21.42
CA CYS A 262 3.22 -1.40 -21.45
C CYS A 262 4.35 -0.53 -22.01
N ASP A 263 5.51 -0.60 -21.34
CA ASP A 263 6.77 0.00 -21.78
C ASP A 263 6.63 1.49 -22.14
N ILE A 264 6.93 1.88 -23.35
CA ILE A 264 6.85 3.28 -23.84
C ILE A 264 5.41 3.85 -23.87
N ALA A 265 4.37 3.00 -23.91
CA ALA A 265 2.99 3.47 -23.80
C ALA A 265 2.72 4.16 -22.45
N THR A 266 3.39 3.72 -21.37
CA THR A 266 3.40 4.42 -20.07
C THR A 266 3.96 5.84 -20.22
N ASP A 267 5.03 6.01 -20.99
CA ASP A 267 5.68 7.31 -21.18
C ASP A 267 4.80 8.27 -21.97
N PHE A 268 4.07 7.77 -23.00
CA PHE A 268 3.05 8.55 -23.70
C PHE A 268 1.92 8.98 -22.78
N ALA A 269 1.41 8.06 -21.94
CA ALA A 269 0.36 8.37 -20.98
C ALA A 269 0.79 9.43 -19.96
N ILE A 270 1.99 9.30 -19.38
CA ILE A 270 2.56 10.26 -18.44
C ILE A 270 2.78 11.62 -19.14
N ALA A 271 3.35 11.64 -20.35
CA ALA A 271 3.59 12.86 -21.09
C ALA A 271 2.28 13.56 -21.47
N GLY A 272 1.28 12.81 -21.93
CA GLY A 272 -0.07 13.33 -22.19
C GLY A 272 -0.71 13.96 -20.96
N ALA A 273 -0.63 13.28 -19.81
CA ALA A 273 -1.13 13.77 -18.52
C ALA A 273 -0.45 15.07 -18.08
N VAL A 274 0.87 15.15 -18.21
CA VAL A 274 1.64 16.36 -17.86
C VAL A 274 1.28 17.52 -18.80
N LYS A 275 1.25 17.28 -20.12
CA LYS A 275 0.94 18.31 -21.14
C LYS A 275 -0.48 18.82 -21.00
N SER A 276 -1.46 17.96 -20.69
CA SER A 276 -2.86 18.38 -20.42
C SER A 276 -3.03 19.05 -19.05
N GLY A 277 -1.99 19.06 -18.22
CA GLY A 277 -1.99 19.73 -16.93
C GLY A 277 -2.81 19.03 -15.86
N ALA A 278 -2.88 17.68 -15.89
CA ALA A 278 -3.56 16.85 -14.90
C ALA A 278 -3.20 17.25 -13.45
N ARG A 279 -4.17 17.25 -12.55
CA ARG A 279 -3.92 17.52 -11.12
C ARG A 279 -3.28 16.31 -10.42
N VAL A 280 -3.78 15.13 -10.76
CA VAL A 280 -3.30 13.86 -10.19
C VAL A 280 -3.03 12.88 -11.33
N ILE A 281 -1.94 12.13 -11.22
CA ILE A 281 -1.56 11.06 -12.15
C ILE A 281 -1.31 9.80 -11.32
N LEU A 282 -1.97 8.69 -11.70
CA LEU A 282 -1.76 7.36 -11.14
C LEU A 282 -1.31 6.42 -12.26
N SER A 283 -0.10 5.90 -12.17
CA SER A 283 0.44 5.00 -13.19
C SER A 283 1.01 3.74 -12.55
N THR A 284 0.66 2.57 -13.11
CA THR A 284 1.25 1.27 -12.72
C THR A 284 2.04 0.70 -13.89
N PRO A 285 3.35 1.01 -14.00
CA PRO A 285 4.19 0.51 -15.06
C PRO A 285 4.32 -1.02 -14.98
N CYS A 286 4.07 -1.73 -16.07
CA CYS A 286 4.15 -3.18 -16.07
C CYS A 286 5.37 -3.75 -16.83
N CYS A 287 5.95 -3.01 -17.77
CA CYS A 287 7.08 -3.42 -18.58
C CYS A 287 8.08 -2.27 -18.74
N GLN A 288 9.37 -2.58 -18.80
CA GLN A 288 10.46 -1.62 -18.89
C GLN A 288 11.55 -2.16 -19.85
N HIS A 289 11.13 -2.59 -21.05
CA HIS A 289 12.05 -3.19 -22.05
C HIS A 289 12.96 -2.15 -22.68
N GLU A 290 12.49 -0.91 -22.83
CA GLU A 290 13.26 0.17 -23.44
C GLU A 290 14.60 0.37 -22.72
N LEU A 291 14.59 0.68 -21.41
CA LEU A 291 15.82 0.92 -20.69
C LEU A 291 16.67 -0.34 -20.53
N ASN A 292 16.04 -1.51 -20.39
CA ASN A 292 16.78 -2.77 -20.30
C ASN A 292 17.64 -3.04 -21.52
N SER A 293 17.15 -2.70 -22.73
CA SER A 293 17.89 -2.85 -23.98
C SER A 293 19.04 -1.85 -24.12
N GLN A 294 18.84 -0.62 -23.65
CA GLN A 294 19.80 0.47 -23.76
C GLN A 294 20.92 0.39 -22.70
N MET A 295 20.61 -0.08 -21.50
CA MET A 295 21.47 0.05 -20.30
C MET A 295 22.86 -0.55 -20.51
N LYS A 296 23.87 0.33 -20.40
CA LYS A 296 25.31 0.03 -20.46
C LYS A 296 25.99 0.82 -19.35
N CYS A 297 26.45 0.14 -18.31
CA CYS A 297 27.08 0.77 -17.15
C CYS A 297 28.23 -0.10 -16.65
N GLU A 298 29.46 0.28 -16.98
CA GLU A 298 30.67 -0.45 -16.58
C GLU A 298 30.79 -0.54 -15.05
N SER A 299 30.48 0.54 -14.33
CA SER A 299 30.53 0.58 -12.86
C SER A 299 29.56 -0.39 -12.19
N LEU A 300 28.52 -0.85 -12.91
CA LEU A 300 27.51 -1.78 -12.44
C LEU A 300 27.56 -3.13 -13.18
N SER A 301 28.70 -3.46 -13.86
CA SER A 301 28.87 -4.70 -14.60
C SER A 301 28.57 -5.94 -13.74
N PHE A 302 28.99 -5.91 -12.47
CA PHE A 302 28.69 -6.99 -11.50
C PHE A 302 27.17 -7.28 -11.30
N ILE A 303 26.29 -6.35 -11.72
CA ILE A 303 24.82 -6.55 -11.77
C ILE A 303 24.39 -6.82 -13.21
N THR A 304 24.86 -5.99 -14.17
CA THR A 304 24.34 -5.99 -15.56
C THR A 304 24.81 -7.17 -16.40
N ASP A 305 25.87 -7.86 -16.00
CA ASP A 305 26.34 -9.10 -16.63
C ASP A 305 25.38 -10.29 -16.33
N HIS A 306 24.54 -10.15 -15.32
CA HIS A 306 23.51 -11.13 -15.00
C HIS A 306 22.15 -10.64 -15.53
N SER A 307 21.63 -11.25 -16.59
CA SER A 307 20.42 -10.81 -17.32
C SER A 307 19.20 -10.53 -16.39
N ILE A 308 18.94 -11.41 -15.43
CA ILE A 308 17.83 -11.25 -14.47
C ILE A 308 18.03 -10.06 -13.53
N LEU A 309 19.27 -9.81 -13.08
CA LEU A 309 19.59 -8.68 -12.22
C LEU A 309 19.57 -7.37 -13.01
N LYS A 310 20.09 -7.37 -14.24
CA LYS A 310 19.98 -6.25 -15.16
C LYS A 310 18.52 -5.86 -15.38
N GLN A 311 17.63 -6.84 -15.62
CA GLN A 311 16.19 -6.59 -15.78
C GLN A 311 15.56 -5.95 -14.53
N LYS A 312 15.89 -6.43 -13.33
CA LYS A 312 15.40 -5.83 -12.07
C LYS A 312 15.91 -4.40 -11.88
N LEU A 313 17.19 -4.16 -12.15
CA LEU A 313 17.79 -2.83 -12.07
C LEU A 313 17.15 -1.87 -13.06
N SER A 314 17.01 -2.29 -14.33
CA SER A 314 16.39 -1.44 -15.37
C SER A 314 14.92 -1.14 -15.06
N THR A 315 14.18 -2.09 -14.48
CA THR A 315 12.81 -1.85 -14.02
C THR A 315 12.76 -0.75 -12.97
N ALA A 316 13.56 -0.86 -11.91
CA ALA A 316 13.60 0.14 -10.84
C ALA A 316 14.10 1.50 -11.37
N ALA A 317 15.12 1.50 -12.21
CA ALA A 317 15.67 2.72 -12.80
C ALA A 317 14.67 3.45 -13.71
N THR A 318 13.91 2.70 -14.55
CA THR A 318 12.87 3.28 -15.41
C THR A 318 11.81 4.00 -14.59
N ASP A 319 11.29 3.34 -13.56
CA ASP A 319 10.22 3.91 -12.72
C ASP A 319 10.74 5.07 -11.87
N ALA A 320 11.98 5.02 -11.40
CA ALA A 320 12.64 6.14 -10.72
C ALA A 320 12.84 7.35 -11.64
N LEU A 321 13.25 7.15 -12.89
CA LEU A 321 13.41 8.23 -13.89
C LEU A 321 12.05 8.84 -14.27
N ARG A 322 10.97 8.03 -14.38
CA ARG A 322 9.60 8.53 -14.57
C ARG A 322 9.16 9.40 -13.39
N ALA A 323 9.39 8.93 -12.16
CA ALA A 323 9.08 9.68 -10.95
C ALA A 323 9.84 11.01 -10.90
N LEU A 324 11.14 10.99 -11.16
CA LEU A 324 11.98 12.18 -11.16
C LEU A 324 11.57 13.19 -12.26
N MET A 325 11.20 12.70 -13.45
CA MET A 325 10.66 13.55 -14.51
C MET A 325 9.37 14.24 -14.08
N LEU A 326 8.43 13.52 -13.45
CA LEU A 326 7.21 14.11 -12.90
C LEU A 326 7.51 15.18 -11.84
N GLU A 327 8.50 14.97 -10.99
CA GLU A 327 8.93 15.97 -10.01
C GLU A 327 9.52 17.21 -10.68
N ILE A 328 10.33 17.06 -11.75
CA ILE A 328 10.85 18.16 -12.57
C ILE A 328 9.71 18.99 -13.16
N TYR A 329 8.62 18.33 -13.55
CA TYR A 329 7.42 18.97 -14.07
C TYR A 329 6.44 19.50 -12.99
N GLY A 330 6.87 19.52 -11.73
CA GLY A 330 6.16 20.16 -10.62
C GLY A 330 5.10 19.30 -9.97
N TYR A 331 5.29 17.99 -9.93
CA TYR A 331 4.46 17.07 -9.15
C TYR A 331 5.20 16.65 -7.87
N LYS A 332 4.45 16.44 -6.79
CA LYS A 332 4.90 15.68 -5.62
C LYS A 332 4.63 14.21 -5.93
N VAL A 333 5.69 13.40 -5.94
CA VAL A 333 5.60 12.00 -6.32
C VAL A 333 5.77 11.08 -5.12
N THR A 334 4.99 10.01 -5.10
CA THR A 334 5.12 8.88 -4.17
C THR A 334 5.14 7.60 -5.00
N VAL A 335 6.14 6.77 -4.80
CA VAL A 335 6.23 5.44 -5.39
C VAL A 335 5.95 4.42 -4.30
N CYS A 336 4.97 3.56 -4.48
CA CYS A 336 4.60 2.56 -3.49
C CYS A 336 4.07 1.27 -4.15
N GLU A 337 3.82 0.24 -3.35
CA GLU A 337 3.20 -1.00 -3.81
C GLU A 337 1.68 -0.86 -3.84
N LEU A 338 1.04 -1.39 -4.87
CA LEU A 338 -0.41 -1.37 -5.07
C LEU A 338 -1.11 -2.51 -4.33
N ILE A 339 -0.58 -3.72 -4.46
CA ILE A 339 -1.13 -4.95 -3.86
C ILE A 339 0.00 -5.77 -3.24
N ASP A 340 -0.34 -6.91 -2.64
CA ASP A 340 0.65 -7.80 -2.07
C ASP A 340 1.61 -8.35 -3.17
N PRO A 341 2.94 -8.29 -2.99
CA PRO A 341 3.92 -8.82 -3.94
C PRO A 341 3.72 -10.29 -4.29
N GLU A 342 3.09 -11.09 -3.42
CA GLU A 342 2.77 -12.49 -3.68
C GLU A 342 1.73 -12.65 -4.82
N GLU A 343 0.90 -11.63 -5.07
CA GLU A 343 -0.12 -11.68 -6.14
C GLU A 343 0.42 -11.31 -7.51
N THR A 344 1.44 -10.44 -7.58
CA THR A 344 2.11 -10.06 -8.83
C THR A 344 3.49 -9.45 -8.57
N PRO A 345 4.51 -9.84 -9.35
CA PRO A 345 5.85 -9.24 -9.24
C PRO A 345 5.92 -7.80 -9.76
N LYS A 346 4.90 -7.33 -10.50
CA LYS A 346 4.80 -5.98 -11.08
C LYS A 346 3.72 -5.19 -10.34
N ASN A 347 4.13 -4.60 -9.24
CA ASN A 347 3.23 -4.11 -8.20
C ASN A 347 3.46 -2.63 -7.83
N VAL A 348 4.27 -1.92 -8.60
CA VAL A 348 4.61 -0.52 -8.34
C VAL A 348 3.52 0.40 -8.87
N ILE A 349 3.09 1.37 -8.07
CA ILE A 349 2.29 2.52 -8.49
C ILE A 349 3.07 3.81 -8.29
N ILE A 350 3.12 4.63 -9.32
CA ILE A 350 3.61 6.00 -9.31
C ILE A 350 2.41 6.92 -9.11
N ARG A 351 2.36 7.60 -7.98
CA ARG A 351 1.31 8.54 -7.60
C ARG A 351 1.88 9.95 -7.60
N ALA A 352 1.41 10.80 -8.51
CA ALA A 352 1.90 12.15 -8.68
C ALA A 352 0.77 13.17 -8.50
N VAL A 353 0.97 14.14 -7.63
CA VAL A 353 0.01 15.20 -7.32
C VAL A 353 0.64 16.54 -7.68
N LYS A 354 -0.06 17.36 -8.50
CA LYS A 354 0.43 18.68 -8.94
C LYS A 354 0.72 19.56 -7.72
N ASN A 355 1.94 20.03 -7.63
CA ASN A 355 2.41 20.89 -6.55
C ASN A 355 2.75 22.28 -7.10
N LYS A 356 2.32 23.33 -6.39
CA LYS A 356 2.66 24.71 -6.74
C LYS A 356 4.09 25.11 -6.29
N ARG A 357 4.72 24.33 -5.40
CA ARG A 357 6.06 24.61 -4.89
C ARG A 357 7.10 23.94 -5.78
N THR A 358 7.89 24.73 -6.51
CA THR A 358 8.89 24.27 -7.48
C THR A 358 10.33 24.35 -6.96
N GLY A 359 10.56 24.28 -5.64
CA GLY A 359 11.91 24.28 -5.06
C GLY A 359 12.74 23.06 -5.51
N GLY A 360 14.03 23.26 -5.80
CA GLY A 360 14.98 22.18 -6.13
C GLY A 360 14.89 21.63 -7.57
N ARG A 361 14.18 22.32 -8.49
CA ARG A 361 14.01 21.85 -9.89
C ARG A 361 15.35 21.68 -10.62
N ALA A 362 16.24 22.65 -10.50
CA ALA A 362 17.55 22.60 -11.14
C ALA A 362 18.39 21.40 -10.66
N GLU A 363 18.38 21.15 -9.36
CA GLU A 363 19.04 19.99 -8.75
C GLU A 363 18.50 18.66 -9.30
N LYS A 364 17.16 18.54 -9.42
CA LYS A 364 16.50 17.35 -9.99
C LYS A 364 16.83 17.14 -11.48
N ILE A 365 16.97 18.22 -12.25
CA ILE A 365 17.42 18.15 -13.64
C ILE A 365 18.83 17.59 -13.72
N GLU A 366 19.74 18.07 -12.90
CA GLU A 366 21.12 17.57 -12.88
C GLU A 366 21.17 16.10 -12.39
N GLN A 367 20.38 15.75 -11.39
CA GLN A 367 20.24 14.36 -10.94
C GLN A 367 19.72 13.44 -12.06
N TYR A 368 18.73 13.89 -12.84
CA TYR A 368 18.21 13.14 -13.98
C TYR A 368 19.27 12.91 -15.05
N LYS A 369 19.99 13.97 -15.43
CA LYS A 369 21.07 13.90 -16.42
C LYS A 369 22.18 12.95 -15.96
N ALA A 370 22.62 13.09 -14.71
CA ALA A 370 23.65 12.23 -14.12
C ALA A 370 23.23 10.76 -14.10
N ALA A 371 21.99 10.47 -13.73
CA ALA A 371 21.46 9.11 -13.72
C ALA A 371 21.40 8.51 -15.13
N CYS A 372 20.94 9.27 -16.13
CA CYS A 372 20.92 8.83 -17.52
C CYS A 372 22.34 8.59 -18.07
N ALA A 373 23.30 9.45 -17.75
CA ALA A 373 24.69 9.30 -18.14
C ALA A 373 25.34 8.08 -17.50
N LEU A 374 25.13 7.87 -16.18
CA LEU A 374 25.65 6.72 -15.45
C LEU A 374 25.14 5.39 -16.05
N LEU A 375 23.85 5.33 -16.36
CA LEU A 375 23.21 4.11 -16.87
C LEU A 375 23.38 3.93 -18.40
N GLY A 376 23.90 4.94 -19.11
CA GLY A 376 24.04 4.93 -20.56
C GLY A 376 22.70 4.88 -21.31
N VAL A 377 21.65 5.55 -20.78
CA VAL A 377 20.27 5.45 -21.30
C VAL A 377 19.73 6.80 -21.77
N LYS A 378 18.79 6.73 -22.73
CA LYS A 378 18.02 7.87 -23.24
C LYS A 378 16.53 7.53 -23.19
N PRO A 379 15.85 7.74 -22.06
CA PRO A 379 14.45 7.35 -21.88
C PRO A 379 13.53 8.06 -22.89
N LYS A 380 12.55 7.33 -23.43
CA LYS A 380 11.52 7.87 -24.32
C LYS A 380 10.79 9.06 -23.71
N LEU A 381 10.53 9.00 -22.41
CA LEU A 381 9.88 10.09 -21.70
C LEU A 381 10.62 11.42 -21.82
N ALA A 382 11.95 11.42 -21.87
CA ALA A 382 12.74 12.65 -22.06
C ALA A 382 12.59 13.26 -23.47
N THR A 383 12.26 12.47 -24.48
CA THR A 383 11.94 12.98 -25.82
C THR A 383 10.51 13.55 -25.88
N LEU A 384 9.60 13.03 -25.08
CA LEU A 384 8.20 13.47 -25.01
C LEU A 384 8.02 14.69 -24.10
N LEU A 385 8.82 14.77 -23.05
CA LEU A 385 8.88 15.86 -22.07
C LEU A 385 10.33 16.36 -21.98
N PRO A 386 10.75 17.28 -22.87
CA PRO A 386 12.09 17.85 -22.82
C PRO A 386 12.34 18.49 -21.45
N LEU A 387 13.57 18.37 -20.96
CA LEU A 387 13.96 19.05 -19.70
C LEU A 387 13.82 20.55 -19.90
N PRO A 388 13.09 21.25 -19.02
CA PRO A 388 12.81 22.67 -19.11
C PRO A 388 14.02 23.54 -18.77
#